data_8ff228548d8f4262b4d126953090d4dc
#
_entry.id   8ff228548d8f4262b4d126953090d4dc
#
_cell.length_a   1.000
_cell.length_b   1.000
_cell.length_c   1.000
_cell.angle_alpha   90.00
_cell.angle_beta   90.00
_cell.angle_gamma   90.00
#
_symmetry.space_group_name_H-M   'P 1'
#
loop_
_entity.id
_entity.type
_entity.pdbx_description
1 polymer ?
#
loop_
_entity_poly.entity_id
_entity_poly.type
_entity_poly.pdbx_seq_one_letter_code
_entity_poly.pdbx_strand_id
1 'polypeptide(L)'
;IIDLQSKFRNTIILKKIPHEHFYSSTFNFKFCTKKEDYFLKSHLENLNKFFNINIKKIMFNLNNISEKFLIEAKRLLPDNNYIGFSLTQGNVYREKSWSINNFITLASKVIEKNKIPVFFVEKDNIEIIEKIKNEIPKALFPEHHSSIACPALVTALSSRLELGISIDNGIMHMMGLANIPMICLFGPTDSKKF
;
A
#
# COMPACT_ATOMS: atom_id res chain seq x y z
N ILE A 1 -6.78 -23.13 -4.69
CA ILE A 1 -5.63 -22.20 -4.76
C ILE A 1 -5.98 -21.06 -5.68
N ILE A 2 -5.73 -19.82 -5.25
CA ILE A 2 -5.92 -18.60 -6.04
C ILE A 2 -4.54 -17.93 -6.19
N ASP A 3 -4.03 -17.90 -7.43
CA ASP A 3 -2.76 -17.25 -7.79
C ASP A 3 -3.06 -15.93 -8.51
N LEU A 4 -3.07 -14.83 -7.76
CA LEU A 4 -3.29 -13.48 -8.29
C LEU A 4 -2.01 -12.83 -8.84
N GLN A 5 -0.82 -13.32 -8.49
CA GLN A 5 0.44 -12.81 -9.03
C GLN A 5 0.67 -13.21 -10.49
N SER A 6 0.13 -14.36 -10.88
CA SER A 6 0.16 -14.89 -12.25
C SER A 6 1.55 -14.85 -12.91
N LYS A 7 2.59 -15.05 -12.09
CA LYS A 7 3.97 -15.22 -12.57
C LYS A 7 4.21 -16.70 -12.86
N PHE A 8 4.62 -17.04 -14.07
CA PHE A 8 4.78 -18.42 -14.52
C PHE A 8 5.51 -19.33 -13.52
N ARG A 9 6.65 -18.89 -12.99
CA ARG A 9 7.42 -19.63 -11.96
C ARG A 9 6.58 -19.95 -10.73
N ASN A 10 5.85 -18.97 -10.21
CA ASN A 10 5.03 -19.14 -9.01
C ASN A 10 3.83 -20.04 -9.30
N THR A 11 3.17 -19.84 -10.44
CA THR A 11 2.03 -20.65 -10.88
C THR A 11 2.40 -22.14 -10.94
N ILE A 12 3.56 -22.50 -11.51
CA ILE A 12 4.00 -23.90 -11.59
C ILE A 12 4.26 -24.49 -10.19
N ILE A 13 4.88 -23.74 -9.30
CA ILE A 13 5.13 -24.19 -7.92
C ILE A 13 3.81 -24.41 -7.19
N LEU A 14 2.90 -23.43 -7.25
CA LEU A 14 1.59 -23.52 -6.62
C LEU A 14 0.74 -24.67 -7.18
N LYS A 15 0.85 -24.95 -8.48
CA LYS A 15 0.15 -26.06 -9.13
C LYS A 15 0.55 -27.43 -8.63
N LYS A 16 1.75 -27.58 -8.02
CA LYS A 16 2.21 -28.83 -7.41
C LYS A 16 1.59 -29.12 -6.05
N ILE A 17 1.01 -28.11 -5.40
CA ILE A 17 0.33 -28.29 -4.12
C ILE A 17 -1.01 -28.97 -4.39
N PRO A 18 -1.41 -30.02 -3.65
CA PRO A 18 -2.73 -30.65 -3.80
C PRO A 18 -3.85 -29.63 -3.72
N HIS A 19 -4.77 -29.65 -4.70
CA HIS A 19 -5.87 -28.68 -4.78
C HIS A 19 -7.05 -29.27 -5.55
N GLU A 20 -8.24 -28.91 -5.15
CA GLU A 20 -9.48 -29.18 -5.88
C GLU A 20 -9.70 -28.12 -6.98
N HIS A 21 -9.50 -26.86 -6.63
CA HIS A 21 -9.67 -25.72 -7.53
C HIS A 21 -8.38 -24.91 -7.64
N PHE A 22 -8.02 -24.53 -8.87
CA PHE A 22 -6.87 -23.68 -9.17
C PHE A 22 -7.28 -22.55 -10.11
N TYR A 23 -7.00 -21.31 -9.70
CA TYR A 23 -7.22 -20.11 -10.48
C TYR A 23 -5.89 -19.37 -10.66
N SER A 24 -5.54 -19.01 -11.90
CA SER A 24 -4.40 -18.14 -12.23
C SER A 24 -4.62 -17.55 -13.63
N SER A 25 -4.32 -16.26 -13.83
CA SER A 25 -4.36 -15.63 -15.14
C SER A 25 -3.13 -15.92 -16.01
N THR A 26 -2.17 -16.70 -15.52
CA THR A 26 -0.98 -17.10 -16.26
C THR A 26 -1.35 -17.80 -17.57
N PHE A 27 -0.74 -17.34 -18.69
CA PHE A 27 -1.04 -17.81 -20.04
C PHE A 27 -2.53 -17.83 -20.38
N ASN A 28 -3.23 -16.71 -20.13
CA ASN A 28 -4.65 -16.58 -20.40
C ASN A 28 -5.46 -17.69 -19.73
N PHE A 29 -5.26 -17.87 -18.43
CA PHE A 29 -6.00 -18.82 -17.57
C PHE A 29 -5.84 -20.30 -17.94
N LYS A 30 -4.82 -20.66 -18.75
CA LYS A 30 -4.55 -22.01 -19.22
C LYS A 30 -4.40 -23.04 -18.07
N PHE A 31 -3.97 -22.60 -16.89
CA PHE A 31 -3.76 -23.45 -15.71
C PHE A 31 -4.98 -23.58 -14.79
N CYS A 32 -6.06 -22.85 -15.05
CA CYS A 32 -7.30 -22.98 -14.26
C CYS A 32 -7.90 -24.38 -14.36
N THR A 33 -8.50 -24.86 -13.26
CA THR A 33 -9.22 -26.15 -13.24
C THR A 33 -10.53 -26.07 -14.01
N LYS A 34 -11.21 -24.91 -14.01
CA LYS A 34 -12.35 -24.64 -14.88
C LYS A 34 -11.88 -23.93 -16.13
N LYS A 35 -12.14 -24.50 -17.29
CA LYS A 35 -11.82 -23.90 -18.59
C LYS A 35 -13.03 -23.11 -19.08
N GLU A 36 -13.03 -21.83 -18.78
CA GLU A 36 -14.03 -20.87 -19.26
C GLU A 36 -13.30 -19.64 -19.84
N ASP A 37 -14.02 -18.84 -20.61
CA ASP A 37 -13.48 -17.58 -21.13
C ASP A 37 -13.43 -16.54 -20.01
N TYR A 38 -12.25 -16.38 -19.41
CA TYR A 38 -11.97 -15.40 -18.37
C TYR A 38 -11.39 -14.11 -18.95
N PHE A 39 -12.00 -13.57 -20.00
CA PHE A 39 -11.56 -12.31 -20.63
C PHE A 39 -12.14 -11.07 -19.98
N LEU A 40 -12.45 -11.13 -18.69
CA LEU A 40 -13.02 -10.00 -17.97
C LEU A 40 -11.92 -9.06 -17.49
N LYS A 41 -12.24 -7.77 -17.42
CA LYS A 41 -11.26 -6.72 -17.11
C LYS A 41 -10.72 -6.76 -15.68
N SER A 42 -11.46 -7.35 -14.73
CA SER A 42 -11.05 -7.39 -13.33
C SER A 42 -10.92 -8.81 -12.79
N HIS A 43 -9.99 -9.01 -11.86
CA HIS A 43 -9.87 -10.29 -11.15
C HIS A 43 -11.12 -10.63 -10.35
N LEU A 44 -11.85 -9.64 -9.82
CA LEU A 44 -13.09 -9.86 -9.07
C LEU A 44 -14.17 -10.48 -9.95
N GLU A 45 -14.36 -9.98 -11.17
CA GLU A 45 -15.33 -10.54 -12.12
C GLU A 45 -14.96 -11.97 -12.53
N ASN A 46 -13.67 -12.22 -12.80
CA ASN A 46 -13.19 -13.57 -13.11
C ASN A 46 -13.38 -14.54 -11.93
N LEU A 47 -13.13 -14.11 -10.69
CA LEU A 47 -13.35 -14.93 -9.49
C LEU A 47 -14.84 -15.18 -9.25
N ASN A 48 -15.69 -14.17 -9.47
CA ASN A 48 -17.13 -14.34 -9.40
C ASN A 48 -17.61 -15.47 -10.35
N LYS A 49 -17.13 -15.44 -11.59
CA LYS A 49 -17.42 -16.47 -12.58
C LYS A 49 -16.86 -17.84 -12.19
N PHE A 50 -15.60 -17.89 -11.75
CA PHE A 50 -14.93 -19.12 -11.35
C PHE A 50 -15.63 -19.84 -10.19
N PHE A 51 -16.07 -19.09 -9.18
CA PHE A 51 -16.73 -19.63 -7.99
C PHE A 51 -18.27 -19.65 -8.08
N ASN A 52 -18.83 -19.12 -9.17
CA ASN A 52 -20.28 -18.93 -9.33
C ASN A 52 -20.89 -18.11 -8.18
N ILE A 53 -20.27 -16.97 -7.87
CA ILE A 53 -20.68 -16.02 -6.84
C ILE A 53 -20.95 -14.66 -7.47
N ASN A 54 -21.59 -13.74 -6.75
CA ASN A 54 -21.90 -12.40 -7.25
C ASN A 54 -21.51 -11.34 -6.21
N ILE A 55 -20.23 -11.08 -6.10
CA ILE A 55 -19.67 -9.99 -5.27
C ILE A 55 -19.51 -8.77 -6.16
N LYS A 56 -20.32 -7.72 -5.95
CA LYS A 56 -20.27 -6.50 -6.77
C LYS A 56 -19.14 -5.57 -6.39
N LYS A 57 -18.77 -5.49 -5.10
CA LYS A 57 -17.74 -4.62 -4.58
C LYS A 57 -17.11 -5.21 -3.32
N ILE A 58 -15.79 -5.20 -3.26
CA ILE A 58 -15.06 -5.49 -2.03
C ILE A 58 -14.84 -4.14 -1.32
N MET A 59 -15.36 -4.03 -0.09
CA MET A 59 -15.15 -2.88 0.78
C MET A 59 -14.23 -3.31 1.91
N PHE A 60 -13.09 -2.66 2.04
CA PHE A 60 -12.27 -2.80 3.23
C PHE A 60 -12.87 -1.94 4.35
N ASN A 61 -13.03 -2.52 5.52
CA ASN A 61 -13.48 -1.80 6.71
C ASN A 61 -12.35 -1.78 7.74
N LEU A 62 -11.95 -0.59 8.18
CA LEU A 62 -10.94 -0.42 9.22
C LEU A 62 -11.27 -1.16 10.51
N ASN A 63 -12.54 -1.37 10.83
CA ASN A 63 -12.96 -2.15 11.99
C ASN A 63 -12.55 -3.64 11.89
N ASN A 64 -12.14 -4.12 10.72
CA ASN A 64 -11.58 -5.46 10.55
C ASN A 64 -10.09 -5.54 10.95
N ILE A 65 -9.44 -4.41 11.18
CA ILE A 65 -8.10 -4.37 11.77
C ILE A 65 -8.23 -4.62 13.28
N SER A 66 -7.33 -5.44 13.83
CA SER A 66 -7.30 -5.66 15.28
C SER A 66 -7.18 -4.32 16.03
N GLU A 67 -8.01 -4.14 17.05
CA GLU A 67 -8.13 -2.92 17.86
C GLU A 67 -6.78 -2.43 18.40
N LYS A 68 -5.86 -3.35 18.73
CA LYS A 68 -4.50 -3.02 19.19
C LYS A 68 -3.77 -2.06 18.24
N PHE A 69 -3.97 -2.18 16.92
CA PHE A 69 -3.32 -1.31 15.94
C PHE A 69 -3.98 0.06 15.87
N LEU A 70 -5.30 0.12 16.08
CA LEU A 70 -6.04 1.40 16.13
C LEU A 70 -5.66 2.19 17.38
N ILE A 71 -5.55 1.53 18.54
CA ILE A 71 -5.09 2.12 19.78
C ILE A 71 -3.65 2.64 19.64
N GLU A 72 -2.77 1.82 19.09
CA GLU A 72 -1.37 2.20 18.88
C GLU A 72 -1.23 3.37 17.89
N ALA A 73 -1.99 3.38 16.81
CA ALA A 73 -2.01 4.50 15.86
C ALA A 73 -2.48 5.80 16.54
N LYS A 74 -3.50 5.74 17.39
CA LYS A 74 -3.97 6.90 18.17
C LYS A 74 -2.92 7.37 19.19
N ARG A 75 -2.17 6.47 19.80
CA ARG A 75 -1.06 6.80 20.72
C ARG A 75 0.07 7.53 20.00
N LEU A 76 0.42 7.07 18.79
CA LEU A 76 1.53 7.60 17.99
C LEU A 76 1.17 8.90 17.26
N LEU A 77 -0.08 9.04 16.84
CA LEU A 77 -0.62 10.20 16.15
C LEU A 77 -1.93 10.65 16.86
N PRO A 78 -1.84 11.33 18.02
CA PRO A 78 -3.02 11.67 18.83
C PRO A 78 -3.92 12.75 18.21
N ASP A 79 -3.34 13.66 17.42
CA ASP A 79 -4.05 14.78 16.78
C ASP A 79 -4.68 14.40 15.44
N ASN A 80 -5.16 15.38 14.66
CA ASN A 80 -5.85 15.17 13.39
C ASN A 80 -5.30 16.07 12.25
N ASN A 81 -4.11 16.66 12.40
CA ASN A 81 -3.54 17.62 11.45
C ASN A 81 -2.30 17.08 10.72
N TYR A 82 -2.31 15.79 10.43
CA TYR A 82 -1.19 15.08 9.83
C TYR A 82 -1.30 14.98 8.32
N ILE A 83 -0.18 15.20 7.63
CA ILE A 83 0.00 14.90 6.20
C ILE A 83 1.04 13.80 6.06
N GLY A 84 0.64 12.68 5.45
CA GLY A 84 1.51 11.51 5.29
C GLY A 84 2.35 11.58 4.01
N PHE A 85 3.60 11.15 4.11
CA PHE A 85 4.55 11.05 3.00
C PHE A 85 5.12 9.65 2.93
N SER A 86 5.09 9.06 1.73
CA SER A 86 5.77 7.79 1.45
C SER A 86 6.60 7.94 0.18
N LEU A 87 7.92 7.88 0.35
CA LEU A 87 8.90 8.23 -0.69
C LEU A 87 9.84 7.09 -1.06
N THR A 88 9.90 6.02 -0.26
CA THR A 88 10.80 4.89 -0.48
C THR A 88 10.17 3.83 -1.37
N GLN A 89 10.98 3.21 -2.21
CA GLN A 89 10.57 2.10 -3.06
C GLN A 89 11.32 0.83 -2.65
N GLY A 90 10.60 -0.29 -2.54
CA GLY A 90 11.20 -1.58 -2.17
C GLY A 90 12.09 -2.20 -3.26
N ASN A 91 12.11 -1.65 -4.48
CA ASN A 91 12.96 -2.13 -5.58
C ASN A 91 13.68 -0.96 -6.25
N VAL A 92 14.96 -0.83 -5.96
CA VAL A 92 15.85 0.27 -6.39
C VAL A 92 15.97 0.35 -7.92
N TYR A 93 15.79 -0.76 -8.64
CA TYR A 93 15.92 -0.81 -10.12
C TYR A 93 14.76 -0.19 -10.90
N ARG A 94 13.72 0.27 -10.23
CA ARG A 94 12.51 0.75 -10.92
C ARG A 94 12.38 2.26 -11.04
N GLU A 95 13.37 3.05 -10.64
CA GLU A 95 13.38 4.54 -10.75
C GLU A 95 11.99 5.21 -10.68
N LYS A 96 11.21 4.85 -9.66
CA LYS A 96 9.85 5.37 -9.45
C LYS A 96 9.82 6.55 -8.50
N SER A 97 10.96 6.95 -7.97
CA SER A 97 11.05 7.92 -6.90
C SER A 97 11.03 9.34 -7.42
N TRP A 98 10.18 10.15 -6.84
CA TRP A 98 10.31 11.59 -6.89
C TRP A 98 11.48 12.02 -5.99
N SER A 99 12.20 13.09 -6.35
CA SER A 99 13.37 13.50 -5.57
C SER A 99 13.04 13.76 -4.10
N ILE A 100 13.86 13.26 -3.19
CA ILE A 100 13.72 13.53 -1.74
C ILE A 100 13.67 15.03 -1.43
N ASN A 101 14.41 15.86 -2.15
CA ASN A 101 14.40 17.31 -1.96
C ASN A 101 13.03 17.92 -2.26
N ASN A 102 12.30 17.37 -3.22
CA ASN A 102 10.95 17.82 -3.53
C ASN A 102 9.97 17.45 -2.41
N PHE A 103 10.10 16.24 -1.81
CA PHE A 103 9.33 15.85 -0.63
C PHE A 103 9.62 16.75 0.56
N ILE A 104 10.87 17.09 0.81
CA ILE A 104 11.30 18.02 1.87
C ILE A 104 10.70 19.41 1.64
N THR A 105 10.81 19.94 0.42
CA THR A 105 10.21 21.22 0.06
C THR A 105 8.71 21.23 0.29
N LEU A 106 8.02 20.16 -0.08
CA LEU A 106 6.57 20.04 0.12
C LEU A 106 6.22 19.92 1.60
N ALA A 107 6.99 19.16 2.38
CA ALA A 107 6.78 19.02 3.82
C ALA A 107 7.01 20.35 4.57
N SER A 108 7.97 21.18 4.13
CA SER A 108 8.15 22.53 4.67
C SER A 108 6.90 23.40 4.44
N LYS A 109 6.31 23.35 3.24
CA LYS A 109 5.05 24.05 2.93
C LYS A 109 3.86 23.53 3.75
N VAL A 110 3.85 22.25 4.08
CA VAL A 110 2.85 21.63 4.97
C VAL A 110 2.94 22.23 6.38
N ILE A 111 4.16 22.42 6.89
CA ILE A 111 4.40 23.07 8.20
C ILE A 111 3.94 24.54 8.19
N GLU A 112 4.17 25.28 7.12
CA GLU A 112 3.68 26.65 6.96
C GLU A 112 2.15 26.76 7.04
N LYS A 113 1.44 25.65 6.76
CA LYS A 113 -0.02 25.52 6.88
C LYS A 113 -0.46 24.96 8.23
N ASN A 114 0.42 24.96 9.24
CA ASN A 114 0.16 24.41 10.58
C ASN A 114 -0.21 22.92 10.58
N LYS A 115 0.29 22.16 9.59
CA LYS A 115 0.14 20.69 9.53
C LYS A 115 1.46 20.01 9.93
N ILE A 116 1.37 18.78 10.36
CA ILE A 116 2.51 17.99 10.81
C ILE A 116 2.85 16.92 9.75
N PRO A 117 4.05 16.95 9.17
CA PRO A 117 4.46 15.93 8.20
C PRO A 117 4.81 14.62 8.92
N VAL A 118 4.21 13.53 8.43
CA VAL A 118 4.43 12.16 8.89
C VAL A 118 5.08 11.36 7.76
N PHE A 119 6.24 10.80 8.01
CA PHE A 119 6.97 10.03 7.01
C PHE A 119 6.94 8.54 7.31
N PHE A 120 6.59 7.75 6.30
CA PHE A 120 6.68 6.31 6.29
C PHE A 120 7.94 5.91 5.54
N VAL A 121 8.99 5.61 6.29
CA VAL A 121 10.32 5.23 5.80
C VAL A 121 10.83 4.08 6.65
N GLU A 122 11.35 3.04 6.02
CA GLU A 122 11.90 1.87 6.71
C GLU A 122 13.06 2.28 7.63
N LYS A 123 13.17 1.65 8.81
CA LYS A 123 14.16 2.01 9.85
C LYS A 123 15.62 1.91 9.41
N ASP A 124 15.90 1.06 8.46
CA ASP A 124 17.23 0.81 7.89
C ASP A 124 17.66 1.84 6.84
N ASN A 125 16.72 2.67 6.35
CA ASN A 125 17.03 3.81 5.47
C ASN A 125 17.54 5.03 6.25
N ILE A 126 18.64 4.85 6.99
CA ILE A 126 19.18 5.83 7.94
C ILE A 126 19.49 7.16 7.24
N GLU A 127 20.13 7.13 6.08
CA GLU A 127 20.51 8.32 5.31
C GLU A 127 19.30 9.20 4.97
N ILE A 128 18.21 8.60 4.53
CA ILE A 128 16.95 9.29 4.21
C ILE A 128 16.34 9.90 5.47
N ILE A 129 16.32 9.15 6.57
CA ILE A 129 15.74 9.57 7.85
C ILE A 129 16.53 10.76 8.41
N GLU A 130 17.86 10.69 8.43
CA GLU A 130 18.73 11.76 8.91
C GLU A 130 18.56 13.02 8.06
N LYS A 131 18.54 12.88 6.74
CA LYS A 131 18.32 14.01 5.84
C LYS A 131 16.98 14.70 6.12
N ILE A 132 15.89 13.92 6.27
CA ILE A 132 14.57 14.50 6.57
C ILE A 132 14.58 15.18 7.94
N LYS A 133 15.14 14.56 8.97
CA LYS A 133 15.20 15.14 10.33
C LYS A 133 15.99 16.43 10.39
N ASN A 134 17.09 16.53 9.66
CA ASN A 134 17.91 17.72 9.60
C ASN A 134 17.19 18.90 8.94
N GLU A 135 16.46 18.64 7.86
CA GLU A 135 15.75 19.67 7.10
C GLU A 135 14.36 19.97 7.70
N ILE A 136 13.70 18.98 8.30
CA ILE A 136 12.34 19.04 8.85
C ILE A 136 12.35 18.51 10.30
N PRO A 137 12.81 19.27 11.30
CA PRO A 137 12.86 18.79 12.70
C PRO A 137 11.51 18.39 13.29
N LYS A 138 10.39 18.90 12.72
CA LYS A 138 9.02 18.55 13.11
C LYS A 138 8.47 17.27 12.42
N ALA A 139 9.26 16.62 11.57
CA ALA A 139 8.85 15.38 10.90
C ALA A 139 8.66 14.23 11.89
N LEU A 140 7.56 13.52 11.76
CA LEU A 140 7.26 12.33 12.57
C LEU A 140 7.53 11.05 11.78
N PHE A 141 8.05 10.04 12.49
CA PHE A 141 8.29 8.68 11.99
C PHE A 141 7.60 7.70 12.97
N PRO A 142 6.27 7.61 12.95
CA PRO A 142 5.51 6.90 14.00
C PRO A 142 5.84 5.42 14.10
N GLU A 143 6.08 4.73 12.96
CA GLU A 143 6.43 3.31 12.99
C GLU A 143 7.71 3.02 13.76
N HIS A 144 8.65 3.98 13.83
CA HIS A 144 9.92 3.81 14.54
C HIS A 144 9.74 3.71 16.06
N HIS A 145 8.62 4.20 16.58
CA HIS A 145 8.28 4.23 18.00
C HIS A 145 7.29 3.13 18.41
N SER A 146 7.09 2.13 17.54
CA SER A 146 6.23 0.98 17.82
C SER A 146 7.00 -0.34 17.78
N SER A 147 6.66 -1.23 18.71
CA SER A 147 7.13 -2.61 18.73
C SER A 147 6.31 -3.55 17.83
N ILE A 148 5.15 -3.09 17.35
CA ILE A 148 4.22 -3.86 16.52
C ILE A 148 4.13 -3.34 15.08
N ALA A 149 5.22 -2.72 14.56
CA ALA A 149 5.28 -2.21 13.21
C ALA A 149 4.99 -3.32 12.18
N CYS A 150 3.96 -3.12 11.36
CA CYS A 150 3.53 -4.05 10.31
C CYS A 150 2.54 -3.33 9.37
N PRO A 151 2.15 -3.92 8.22
CA PRO A 151 1.18 -3.31 7.31
C PRO A 151 -0.14 -2.89 7.95
N ALA A 152 -0.63 -3.64 8.94
CA ALA A 152 -1.87 -3.30 9.64
C ALA A 152 -1.72 -2.01 10.48
N LEU A 153 -0.56 -1.82 11.14
CA LEU A 153 -0.28 -0.57 11.86
C LEU A 153 -0.17 0.61 10.90
N VAL A 154 0.50 0.45 9.75
CA VAL A 154 0.61 1.51 8.73
C VAL A 154 -0.77 1.91 8.23
N THR A 155 -1.65 0.95 7.97
CA THR A 155 -3.04 1.24 7.57
C THR A 155 -3.79 1.99 8.68
N ALA A 156 -3.63 1.58 9.94
CA ALA A 156 -4.24 2.27 11.07
C ALA A 156 -3.67 3.70 11.27
N LEU A 157 -2.34 3.89 11.14
CA LEU A 157 -1.72 5.22 11.16
C LEU A 157 -2.23 6.08 10.00
N SER A 158 -2.39 5.49 8.82
CA SER A 158 -2.91 6.21 7.64
C SER A 158 -4.31 6.76 7.89
N SER A 159 -5.16 6.08 8.66
CA SER A 159 -6.50 6.59 8.99
C SER A 159 -6.49 7.86 9.87
N ARG A 160 -5.32 8.23 10.42
CA ARG A 160 -5.12 9.45 11.21
C ARG A 160 -4.65 10.64 10.36
N LEU A 161 -4.44 10.44 9.06
CA LEU A 161 -3.95 11.46 8.15
C LEU A 161 -5.13 12.19 7.48
N GLU A 162 -4.97 13.48 7.25
CA GLU A 162 -5.89 14.26 6.42
C GLU A 162 -5.65 14.02 4.93
N LEU A 163 -4.40 13.78 4.55
CA LEU A 163 -3.97 13.56 3.17
C LEU A 163 -2.72 12.67 3.16
N GLY A 164 -2.65 11.74 2.22
CA GLY A 164 -1.46 10.97 1.90
C GLY A 164 -0.82 11.44 0.59
N ILE A 165 0.52 11.53 0.56
CA ILE A 165 1.31 11.80 -0.64
C ILE A 165 2.30 10.67 -0.78
N SER A 166 2.15 9.87 -1.82
CA SER A 166 2.92 8.63 -1.99
C SER A 166 3.36 8.44 -3.43
N ILE A 167 4.51 7.81 -3.59
CA ILE A 167 4.85 7.16 -4.86
C ILE A 167 4.11 5.81 -4.97
N ASP A 168 4.15 5.18 -6.15
CA ASP A 168 3.62 3.83 -6.38
C ASP A 168 4.42 2.76 -5.60
N ASN A 169 3.99 2.49 -4.36
CA ASN A 169 4.58 1.51 -3.44
C ASN A 169 3.52 0.85 -2.54
N GLY A 170 3.96 -0.04 -1.62
CA GLY A 170 3.07 -0.73 -0.69
C GLY A 170 2.31 0.20 0.27
N ILE A 171 2.92 1.30 0.71
CA ILE A 171 2.30 2.27 1.62
C ILE A 171 1.11 2.98 0.94
N MET A 172 1.22 3.29 -0.36
CA MET A 172 0.11 3.84 -1.15
C MET A 172 -1.15 2.98 -1.02
N HIS A 173 -1.01 1.66 -1.13
CA HIS A 173 -2.15 0.75 -1.00
C HIS A 173 -2.70 0.72 0.44
N MET A 174 -1.84 0.82 1.46
CA MET A 174 -2.28 0.89 2.87
C MET A 174 -3.05 2.18 3.14
N MET A 175 -2.60 3.32 2.61
CA MET A 175 -3.34 4.59 2.65
C MET A 175 -4.68 4.48 1.94
N GLY A 176 -4.72 3.79 0.79
CA GLY A 176 -5.96 3.50 0.06
C GLY A 176 -6.94 2.64 0.87
N LEU A 177 -6.46 1.62 1.59
CA LEU A 177 -7.28 0.82 2.50
C LEU A 177 -7.84 1.66 3.67
N ALA A 178 -7.09 2.66 4.13
CA ALA A 178 -7.56 3.60 5.15
C ALA A 178 -8.62 4.60 4.63
N ASN A 179 -8.87 4.61 3.32
CA ASN A 179 -9.86 5.45 2.64
C ASN A 179 -9.65 6.95 2.88
N ILE A 180 -8.40 7.40 2.93
CA ILE A 180 -8.05 8.81 3.05
C ILE A 180 -7.86 9.46 1.68
N PRO A 181 -8.00 10.79 1.56
CA PRO A 181 -7.57 11.51 0.36
C PRO A 181 -6.09 11.26 0.06
N MET A 182 -5.74 11.06 -1.22
CA MET A 182 -4.36 10.77 -1.61
C MET A 182 -3.94 11.49 -2.88
N ILE A 183 -2.66 11.88 -2.93
CA ILE A 183 -1.95 12.25 -4.14
C ILE A 183 -0.94 11.13 -4.43
N CYS A 184 -1.16 10.40 -5.51
CA CYS A 184 -0.29 9.31 -5.92
C CYS A 184 0.59 9.75 -7.09
N LEU A 185 1.92 9.63 -6.91
CA LEU A 185 2.91 9.98 -7.90
C LEU A 185 3.31 8.72 -8.66
N PHE A 186 2.87 8.61 -9.90
CA PHE A 186 3.20 7.49 -10.78
C PHE A 186 4.39 7.87 -11.68
N GLY A 187 5.38 6.99 -11.73
CA GLY A 187 6.47 7.07 -12.69
C GLY A 187 6.13 6.26 -13.96
N PRO A 188 6.93 5.23 -14.30
CA PRO A 188 6.69 4.40 -15.49
C PRO A 188 5.47 3.46 -15.36
N THR A 189 4.83 3.38 -14.20
CA THR A 189 3.63 2.54 -13.99
C THR A 189 2.39 3.23 -14.52
N ASP A 190 1.57 2.51 -15.27
CA ASP A 190 0.28 3.01 -15.76
C ASP A 190 -0.71 3.18 -14.61
N SER A 191 -1.09 4.43 -14.32
CA SER A 191 -2.03 4.77 -13.23
C SER A 191 -3.44 4.17 -13.41
N LYS A 192 -3.81 3.77 -14.65
CA LYS A 192 -5.12 3.15 -14.94
C LYS A 192 -5.26 1.72 -14.41
N LYS A 193 -4.17 1.16 -13.84
CA LYS A 193 -4.17 -0.18 -13.24
C LYS A 193 -4.56 -0.20 -11.76
N PHE A 194 -4.81 0.98 -11.17
CA PHE A 194 -5.10 1.14 -9.73
C PHE A 194 -6.44 1.83 -9.46
#